data_ae15aed747a517139394c14090197bfe
#
_entry.id   ae15aed747a517139394c14090197bfe
#
_cell.length_a   1.000
_cell.length_b   1.000
_cell.length_c   1.000
_cell.angle_alpha   90.00
_cell.angle_beta   90.00
_cell.angle_gamma   90.00
#
_symmetry.space_group_name_H-M   'P 1'
#
loop_
_entity.id
_entity.type
_entity.pdbx_description
1 polymer ?
#
loop_
_entity_poly.entity_id
_entity_poly.type
_entity_poly.pdbx_seq_one_letter_code
_entity_poly.pdbx_strand_id
1 'polypeptide(L)'
;VTVAVCADNSDDPSFPPGRKQYTMDFCVFGGIYRDCYLICTGDVHVSDANEAGQVAGGGVFVSYEDVSDQKARVNVKTHIVNDRESGCRVVVESTLLDAVGKQVASTRKSLSLSAGSDGHVMQQLTVRNPSLWHPDTPNLYRLRTSVYLNGKLCDAVVSRIGIRSIEFRGADGLYINGKPFGDKLMGVN
;
A
#
# COMPACT_ATOMS: atom_id res chain seq x y z
N VAL A 1 -6.22 -17.54 -23.49
CA VAL A 1 -5.03 -16.68 -23.52
C VAL A 1 -3.83 -17.53 -23.15
N THR A 2 -2.75 -17.44 -23.95
CA THR A 2 -1.48 -18.10 -23.66
C THR A 2 -0.51 -17.03 -23.18
N VAL A 3 0.11 -17.22 -22.00
CA VAL A 3 1.13 -16.35 -21.46
C VAL A 3 2.46 -17.10 -21.51
N ALA A 4 3.47 -16.50 -22.12
CA ALA A 4 4.84 -16.99 -22.12
C ALA A 4 5.71 -16.06 -21.28
N VAL A 5 6.48 -16.62 -20.35
CA VAL A 5 7.39 -15.86 -19.48
C VAL A 5 8.80 -16.37 -19.73
N CYS A 6 9.72 -15.45 -20.01
CA CYS A 6 11.16 -15.70 -20.08
C CYS A 6 11.81 -15.06 -18.84
N ALA A 7 12.52 -15.85 -18.05
CA ALA A 7 13.30 -15.39 -16.92
C ALA A 7 14.78 -15.71 -17.19
N ASP A 8 15.59 -14.68 -17.29
CA ASP A 8 17.04 -14.76 -17.54
C ASP A 8 17.76 -14.07 -16.38
N ASN A 9 18.68 -14.78 -15.72
CA ASN A 9 19.53 -14.27 -14.66
C ASN A 9 21.02 -14.30 -15.02
N SER A 10 21.33 -14.32 -16.31
CA SER A 10 22.70 -14.17 -16.76
C SER A 10 23.29 -12.80 -16.35
N ASP A 11 24.63 -12.74 -16.27
CA ASP A 11 25.30 -11.51 -15.89
C ASP A 11 25.08 -10.42 -16.94
N ASP A 12 24.41 -9.33 -16.54
CA ASP A 12 24.22 -8.14 -17.35
C ASP A 12 24.72 -6.90 -16.58
N PRO A 13 25.81 -6.24 -17.08
CA PRO A 13 26.35 -5.07 -16.39
C PRO A 13 25.45 -3.84 -16.46
N SER A 14 24.45 -3.81 -17.35
CA SER A 14 23.48 -2.72 -17.47
C SER A 14 22.31 -2.84 -16.50
N PHE A 15 22.17 -4.00 -15.82
CA PHE A 15 21.08 -4.29 -14.90
C PHE A 15 21.60 -4.45 -13.47
N PRO A 16 20.91 -3.95 -12.44
CA PRO A 16 21.32 -4.20 -11.05
C PRO A 16 21.44 -5.69 -10.73
N PRO A 17 22.49 -6.11 -10.01
CA PRO A 17 23.52 -5.32 -9.31
C PRO A 17 24.69 -4.83 -10.19
N GLY A 18 24.72 -5.08 -11.50
CA GLY A 18 25.75 -4.61 -12.42
C GLY A 18 27.11 -5.26 -12.23
N ARG A 19 27.18 -6.37 -11.50
CA ARG A 19 28.37 -7.15 -11.19
C ARG A 19 28.18 -8.60 -11.57
N LYS A 20 29.27 -9.30 -11.84
CA LYS A 20 29.24 -10.74 -12.04
C LYS A 20 28.84 -11.46 -10.77
N GLN A 21 27.93 -12.43 -10.84
CA GLN A 21 27.37 -13.13 -9.68
C GLN A 21 28.43 -13.78 -8.81
N TYR A 22 29.50 -14.33 -9.40
CA TYR A 22 30.60 -14.97 -8.64
C TYR A 22 31.43 -13.97 -7.82
N THR A 23 31.25 -12.66 -7.98
CA THR A 23 31.93 -11.63 -7.17
C THR A 23 31.10 -11.20 -5.95
N MET A 24 29.90 -11.75 -5.80
CA MET A 24 29.00 -11.48 -4.70
C MET A 24 29.03 -12.63 -3.68
N ASP A 25 28.82 -12.32 -2.42
CA ASP A 25 28.82 -13.28 -1.32
C ASP A 25 27.44 -13.88 -1.03
N PHE A 26 26.51 -13.76 -1.99
CA PHE A 26 25.17 -14.36 -1.93
C PHE A 26 24.80 -14.97 -3.30
N CYS A 27 23.91 -15.96 -3.27
CA CYS A 27 23.43 -16.64 -4.47
C CYS A 27 22.30 -15.85 -5.15
N VAL A 28 22.38 -15.71 -6.46
CA VAL A 28 21.30 -15.18 -7.30
C VAL A 28 20.62 -16.37 -8.00
N PHE A 29 19.41 -16.67 -7.59
CA PHE A 29 18.62 -17.73 -8.22
C PHE A 29 17.81 -17.17 -9.38
N GLY A 30 17.82 -17.87 -10.52
CA GLY A 30 17.01 -17.54 -11.68
C GLY A 30 15.65 -18.20 -11.67
N GLY A 31 14.79 -17.79 -12.58
CA GLY A 31 13.46 -18.34 -12.76
C GLY A 31 12.40 -17.69 -11.86
N ILE A 32 11.21 -18.28 -11.89
CA ILE A 32 10.05 -17.84 -11.08
C ILE A 32 10.05 -18.67 -9.80
N TYR A 33 10.32 -18.03 -8.67
CA TYR A 33 10.40 -18.70 -7.36
C TYR A 33 9.35 -18.21 -6.36
N ARG A 34 8.48 -17.28 -6.77
CA ARG A 34 7.33 -16.78 -5.99
C ARG A 34 6.05 -16.86 -6.81
N ASP A 35 4.93 -16.67 -6.14
CA ASP A 35 3.60 -16.71 -6.76
C ASP A 35 3.48 -15.70 -7.90
N CYS A 36 2.78 -16.11 -8.95
CA CYS A 36 2.39 -15.24 -10.06
C CYS A 36 0.90 -14.96 -9.97
N TYR A 37 0.53 -13.71 -10.16
CA TYR A 37 -0.85 -13.26 -10.14
C TYR A 37 -1.22 -12.61 -11.46
N LEU A 38 -2.44 -12.87 -11.93
CA LEU A 38 -3.08 -12.08 -12.98
C LEU A 38 -4.15 -11.20 -12.33
N ILE A 39 -3.97 -9.90 -12.39
CA ILE A 39 -4.93 -8.93 -11.87
C ILE A 39 -5.74 -8.40 -13.05
N CYS A 40 -7.05 -8.59 -12.99
CA CYS A 40 -7.98 -8.05 -13.99
C CYS A 40 -8.77 -6.91 -13.35
N THR A 41 -8.72 -5.74 -13.95
CA THR A 41 -9.43 -4.55 -13.51
C THR A 41 -10.43 -4.09 -14.56
N GLY A 42 -11.37 -3.22 -14.18
CA GLY A 42 -12.14 -2.44 -15.15
C GLY A 42 -11.32 -1.24 -15.66
N ASP A 43 -11.88 -0.54 -16.64
CA ASP A 43 -11.26 0.65 -17.24
C ASP A 43 -11.03 1.81 -16.25
N VAL A 44 -11.70 1.78 -15.11
CA VAL A 44 -11.47 2.74 -14.00
C VAL A 44 -11.15 1.94 -12.76
N HIS A 45 -9.93 2.08 -12.26
CA HIS A 45 -9.42 1.21 -11.20
C HIS A 45 -8.38 1.92 -10.32
N VAL A 46 -8.06 1.30 -9.19
CA VAL A 46 -6.89 1.65 -8.38
C VAL A 46 -5.64 1.15 -9.10
N SER A 47 -4.66 2.01 -9.32
CA SER A 47 -3.43 1.61 -10.00
C SER A 47 -2.67 0.51 -9.24
N ASP A 48 -1.89 -0.29 -9.95
CA ASP A 48 -0.83 -1.08 -9.32
C ASP A 48 0.25 -0.16 -8.75
N ALA A 49 0.71 -0.44 -7.54
CA ALA A 49 1.65 0.44 -6.83
C ALA A 49 3.03 0.53 -7.52
N ASN A 50 3.46 -0.53 -8.20
CA ASN A 50 4.74 -0.58 -8.88
C ASN A 50 4.64 -0.02 -10.30
N GLU A 51 3.62 -0.45 -11.06
CA GLU A 51 3.41 -0.03 -12.46
C GLU A 51 3.13 1.47 -12.58
N ALA A 52 2.51 2.07 -11.56
CA ALA A 52 2.24 3.51 -11.54
C ALA A 52 3.51 4.37 -11.57
N GLY A 53 4.68 3.82 -11.25
CA GLY A 53 5.96 4.55 -11.24
C GLY A 53 6.00 5.76 -10.29
N GLN A 54 5.09 5.83 -9.32
CA GLN A 54 4.94 6.95 -8.40
C GLN A 54 5.44 6.60 -7.01
N VAL A 55 6.48 7.29 -6.56
CA VAL A 55 7.03 7.12 -5.21
C VAL A 55 5.97 7.51 -4.16
N ALA A 56 5.67 6.60 -3.23
CA ALA A 56 4.68 6.79 -2.18
C ALA A 56 3.33 7.35 -2.70
N GLY A 57 2.89 6.86 -3.86
CA GLY A 57 1.75 7.44 -4.54
C GLY A 57 0.95 6.50 -5.42
N GLY A 58 1.53 5.40 -5.91
CA GLY A 58 0.78 4.38 -6.65
C GLY A 58 -0.06 3.51 -5.72
N GLY A 59 -1.15 2.94 -6.24
CA GLY A 59 -2.05 2.10 -5.47
C GLY A 59 -2.74 2.81 -4.33
N VAL A 60 -2.71 2.20 -3.14
CA VAL A 60 -3.23 2.75 -1.88
C VAL A 60 -2.07 2.97 -0.92
N PHE A 61 -1.73 4.22 -0.68
CA PHE A 61 -0.68 4.63 0.27
C PHE A 61 -1.32 5.11 1.58
N VAL A 62 -0.81 4.63 2.72
CA VAL A 62 -1.36 4.93 4.05
C VAL A 62 -0.30 5.53 4.95
N SER A 63 -0.65 6.61 5.64
CA SER A 63 0.15 7.21 6.69
C SER A 63 -0.70 7.54 7.93
N TYR A 64 -0.04 7.80 9.04
CA TYR A 64 -0.70 8.03 10.31
C TYR A 64 -0.28 9.34 10.94
N GLU A 65 -1.23 10.02 11.59
CA GLU A 65 -1.02 11.23 12.36
C GLU A 65 -1.75 11.18 13.70
N ASP A 66 -1.30 11.94 14.68
CA ASP A 66 -1.90 12.05 16.01
C ASP A 66 -2.17 10.68 16.66
N VAL A 67 -1.21 9.76 16.53
CA VAL A 67 -1.36 8.39 17.04
C VAL A 67 -1.25 8.37 18.57
N SER A 68 -2.32 7.93 19.21
CA SER A 68 -2.39 7.72 20.66
C SER A 68 -3.35 6.57 20.98
N ASP A 69 -3.38 6.13 22.25
CA ASP A 69 -4.33 5.12 22.73
C ASP A 69 -5.79 5.60 22.62
N GLN A 70 -6.04 6.92 22.59
CA GLN A 70 -7.38 7.49 22.52
C GLN A 70 -7.85 7.71 21.08
N LYS A 71 -6.93 8.04 20.19
CA LYS A 71 -7.30 8.34 18.81
C LYS A 71 -6.08 8.23 17.87
N ALA A 72 -6.37 7.95 16.60
CA ALA A 72 -5.43 8.08 15.50
C ALA A 72 -6.12 8.64 14.26
N ARG A 73 -5.37 9.39 13.44
CA ARG A 73 -5.77 9.77 12.08
C ARG A 73 -5.06 8.87 11.09
N VAL A 74 -5.84 8.23 10.25
CA VAL A 74 -5.36 7.38 9.14
C VAL A 74 -5.56 8.15 7.85
N ASN A 75 -4.48 8.59 7.23
CA ASN A 75 -4.49 9.26 5.94
C ASN A 75 -4.37 8.22 4.84
N VAL A 76 -5.26 8.27 3.87
CA VAL A 76 -5.31 7.34 2.74
C VAL A 76 -5.17 8.14 1.45
N LYS A 77 -4.10 7.90 0.71
CA LYS A 77 -3.89 8.44 -0.64
C LYS A 77 -4.11 7.30 -1.62
N THR A 78 -5.13 7.43 -2.47
CA THR A 78 -5.47 6.43 -3.47
C THR A 78 -5.22 6.99 -4.86
N HIS A 79 -4.46 6.27 -5.67
CA HIS A 79 -4.22 6.60 -7.07
C HIS A 79 -5.21 5.86 -7.95
N ILE A 80 -5.97 6.60 -8.76
CA ILE A 80 -7.01 6.08 -9.66
C ILE A 80 -6.61 6.36 -11.08
N VAL A 81 -6.75 5.35 -11.92
CA VAL A 81 -6.54 5.41 -13.38
C VAL A 81 -7.87 5.34 -14.09
N ASN A 82 -8.02 6.11 -15.16
CA ASN A 82 -9.15 6.08 -16.09
C ASN A 82 -8.63 5.77 -17.51
N ASP A 83 -8.69 4.52 -17.91
CA ASP A 83 -8.29 4.05 -19.25
C ASP A 83 -9.38 4.23 -20.30
N ARG A 84 -10.51 4.83 -19.94
CA ARG A 84 -11.62 5.09 -20.87
C ARG A 84 -11.28 6.19 -21.85
N GLU A 85 -11.86 6.14 -23.01
CA GLU A 85 -11.83 7.20 -24.04
C GLU A 85 -12.64 8.45 -23.66
N SER A 86 -13.34 8.42 -22.53
CA SER A 86 -14.17 9.52 -22.02
C SER A 86 -13.84 9.86 -20.58
N GLY A 87 -14.01 11.14 -20.23
CA GLY A 87 -13.90 11.58 -18.85
C GLY A 87 -14.96 10.93 -17.95
N CYS A 88 -14.64 10.79 -16.68
CA CYS A 88 -15.57 10.22 -15.71
C CYS A 88 -15.46 10.90 -14.35
N ARG A 89 -16.49 10.72 -13.52
CA ARG A 89 -16.48 11.08 -12.11
C ARG A 89 -16.68 9.82 -11.28
N VAL A 90 -15.73 9.51 -10.44
CA VAL A 90 -15.77 8.37 -9.51
C VAL A 90 -16.01 8.82 -8.09
N VAL A 91 -16.53 7.91 -7.28
CA VAL A 91 -16.56 8.02 -5.82
C VAL A 91 -15.63 6.95 -5.25
N VAL A 92 -14.65 7.37 -4.49
CA VAL A 92 -13.76 6.48 -3.76
C VAL A 92 -14.23 6.40 -2.31
N GLU A 93 -14.46 5.18 -1.83
CA GLU A 93 -14.84 4.89 -0.45
C GLU A 93 -13.71 4.12 0.23
N SER A 94 -13.19 4.67 1.32
CA SER A 94 -12.27 3.97 2.22
C SER A 94 -13.00 3.55 3.49
N THR A 95 -13.04 2.24 3.75
CA THR A 95 -13.67 1.64 4.92
C THR A 95 -12.65 0.87 5.71
N LEU A 96 -12.47 1.22 6.98
CA LEU A 96 -11.57 0.54 7.91
C LEU A 96 -12.33 -0.46 8.76
N LEU A 97 -11.88 -1.71 8.73
CA LEU A 97 -12.45 -2.83 9.47
C LEU A 97 -11.42 -3.32 10.51
N ASP A 98 -11.89 -3.64 11.71
CA ASP A 98 -11.06 -4.26 12.75
C ASP A 98 -10.78 -5.76 12.45
N ALA A 99 -10.09 -6.43 13.37
CA ALA A 99 -9.70 -7.83 13.23
C ALA A 99 -10.90 -8.79 13.09
N VAL A 100 -12.06 -8.45 13.68
CA VAL A 100 -13.29 -9.25 13.61
C VAL A 100 -14.20 -8.86 12.44
N GLY A 101 -13.80 -7.85 11.65
CA GLY A 101 -14.53 -7.40 10.47
C GLY A 101 -15.57 -6.33 10.73
N LYS A 102 -15.62 -5.77 11.94
CA LYS A 102 -16.50 -4.64 12.27
C LYS A 102 -15.94 -3.35 11.68
N GLN A 103 -16.81 -2.56 11.04
CA GLN A 103 -16.42 -1.24 10.55
C GLN A 103 -16.16 -0.28 11.73
N VAL A 104 -14.96 0.32 11.74
CA VAL A 104 -14.55 1.29 12.78
C VAL A 104 -14.51 2.71 12.26
N ALA A 105 -14.30 2.90 10.95
CA ALA A 105 -14.36 4.20 10.29
C ALA A 105 -14.65 4.04 8.80
N SER A 106 -15.23 5.07 8.17
CA SER A 106 -15.44 5.12 6.73
C SER A 106 -15.46 6.57 6.25
N THR A 107 -15.04 6.79 5.01
CA THR A 107 -15.13 8.09 4.34
C THR A 107 -15.29 7.91 2.83
N ARG A 108 -15.93 8.90 2.18
CA ARG A 108 -16.12 8.94 0.72
C ARG A 108 -15.64 10.26 0.15
N LYS A 109 -15.05 10.22 -1.02
CA LYS A 109 -14.65 11.41 -1.76
C LYS A 109 -14.77 11.18 -3.25
N SER A 110 -15.19 12.20 -4.00
CA SER A 110 -15.27 12.15 -5.45
C SER A 110 -13.98 12.65 -6.09
N LEU A 111 -13.69 12.10 -7.27
CA LEU A 111 -12.62 12.54 -8.17
C LEU A 111 -13.18 12.59 -9.60
N SER A 112 -12.87 13.67 -10.33
CA SER A 112 -13.14 13.76 -11.76
C SER A 112 -11.85 13.54 -12.52
N LEU A 113 -11.88 12.69 -13.53
CA LEU A 113 -10.75 12.31 -14.37
C LEU A 113 -11.11 12.57 -15.84
N SER A 114 -10.16 13.08 -16.60
CA SER A 114 -10.28 13.16 -18.06
C SER A 114 -10.12 11.78 -18.70
N ALA A 115 -10.38 11.67 -19.99
CA ALA A 115 -10.09 10.47 -20.77
C ALA A 115 -8.60 10.13 -20.70
N GLY A 116 -8.24 8.86 -20.48
CA GLY A 116 -6.87 8.39 -20.45
C GLY A 116 -5.98 9.06 -19.39
N SER A 117 -6.58 9.54 -18.28
CA SER A 117 -5.84 10.23 -17.22
C SER A 117 -5.90 9.51 -15.87
N ASP A 118 -5.02 9.90 -15.00
CA ASP A 118 -4.97 9.43 -13.62
C ASP A 118 -5.15 10.58 -12.61
N GLY A 119 -5.25 10.24 -11.33
CA GLY A 119 -5.32 11.24 -10.27
C GLY A 119 -5.39 10.63 -8.88
N HIS A 120 -5.23 11.47 -7.87
CA HIS A 120 -5.22 11.04 -6.47
C HIS A 120 -6.44 11.50 -5.69
N VAL A 121 -6.93 10.62 -4.85
CA VAL A 121 -7.91 10.95 -3.81
C VAL A 121 -7.22 10.90 -2.45
N MET A 122 -7.25 12.04 -1.75
CA MET A 122 -6.76 12.14 -0.38
C MET A 122 -7.93 12.06 0.58
N GLN A 123 -7.91 11.09 1.49
CA GLN A 123 -8.93 10.84 2.49
C GLN A 123 -8.32 10.72 3.88
N GLN A 124 -9.09 11.03 4.91
CA GLN A 124 -8.68 10.88 6.29
C GLN A 124 -9.78 10.16 7.08
N LEU A 125 -9.40 9.18 7.85
CA LEU A 125 -10.24 8.41 8.76
C LEU A 125 -9.78 8.69 10.19
N THR A 126 -10.72 8.98 11.09
CA THR A 126 -10.43 9.08 12.52
C THR A 126 -10.86 7.80 13.23
N VAL A 127 -9.92 7.14 13.88
CA VAL A 127 -10.15 5.93 14.67
C VAL A 127 -10.08 6.30 16.14
N ARG A 128 -11.13 6.02 16.90
CA ARG A 128 -11.18 6.21 18.36
C ARG A 128 -10.77 4.93 19.05
N ASN A 129 -9.96 5.06 20.12
CA ASN A 129 -9.43 3.94 20.91
C ASN A 129 -8.83 2.84 19.99
N PRO A 130 -7.86 3.19 19.13
CA PRO A 130 -7.31 2.23 18.20
C PRO A 130 -6.53 1.13 18.92
N SER A 131 -6.64 -0.11 18.42
CA SER A 131 -5.69 -1.17 18.77
C SER A 131 -4.40 -0.90 18.00
N LEU A 132 -3.42 -0.30 18.67
CA LEU A 132 -2.16 0.08 18.04
C LEU A 132 -1.33 -1.15 17.71
N TRP A 133 -0.60 -1.07 16.58
CA TRP A 133 0.36 -2.09 16.19
C TRP A 133 1.67 -1.91 16.97
N HIS A 134 2.19 -3.02 17.47
CA HIS A 134 3.53 -3.13 18.06
C HIS A 134 4.12 -4.48 17.66
N PRO A 135 5.44 -4.68 17.58
CA PRO A 135 6.02 -6.01 17.29
C PRO A 135 5.48 -7.14 18.19
N ASP A 136 5.31 -6.88 19.48
CA ASP A 136 4.78 -7.85 20.45
C ASP A 136 3.26 -8.03 20.36
N THR A 137 2.55 -7.07 19.83
CA THR A 137 1.09 -7.07 19.66
C THR A 137 0.74 -6.54 18.27
N PRO A 138 0.93 -7.35 17.22
CA PRO A 138 0.81 -6.90 15.83
C PRO A 138 -0.65 -6.75 15.40
N ASN A 139 -1.39 -5.84 16.04
CA ASN A 139 -2.78 -5.55 15.73
C ASN A 139 -2.92 -4.99 14.32
N LEU A 140 -3.74 -5.62 13.50
CA LEU A 140 -3.97 -5.24 12.11
C LEU A 140 -5.44 -4.93 11.85
N TYR A 141 -5.64 -3.93 11.01
CA TYR A 141 -6.92 -3.56 10.41
C TYR A 141 -6.92 -3.96 8.93
N ARG A 142 -8.12 -4.10 8.36
CA ARG A 142 -8.32 -4.21 6.91
C ARG A 142 -8.90 -2.90 6.39
N LEU A 143 -8.13 -2.23 5.55
CA LEU A 143 -8.58 -1.06 4.81
C LEU A 143 -9.12 -1.53 3.46
N ARG A 144 -10.44 -1.41 3.25
CA ARG A 144 -11.08 -1.64 1.95
C ARG A 144 -11.25 -0.31 1.25
N THR A 145 -10.61 -0.15 0.10
CA THR A 145 -10.77 0.98 -0.81
C THR A 145 -11.59 0.54 -2.00
N SER A 146 -12.76 1.13 -2.18
CA SER A 146 -13.71 0.79 -3.24
C SER A 146 -13.91 1.98 -4.17
N VAL A 147 -13.92 1.73 -5.47
CA VAL A 147 -14.12 2.73 -6.52
C VAL A 147 -15.48 2.50 -7.18
N TYR A 148 -16.31 3.54 -7.19
CA TYR A 148 -17.65 3.50 -7.78
C TYR A 148 -17.72 4.45 -8.96
N LEU A 149 -18.22 3.95 -10.08
CA LEU A 149 -18.58 4.73 -11.27
C LEU A 149 -20.08 4.66 -11.48
N ASN A 150 -20.75 5.81 -11.53
CA ASN A 150 -22.22 5.89 -11.67
C ASN A 150 -22.98 5.02 -10.64
N GLY A 151 -22.49 4.98 -9.40
CA GLY A 151 -23.07 4.19 -8.30
C GLY A 151 -22.79 2.69 -8.35
N LYS A 152 -22.11 2.19 -9.39
CA LYS A 152 -21.71 0.77 -9.49
C LYS A 152 -20.26 0.62 -9.06
N LEU A 153 -19.99 -0.45 -8.28
CA LEU A 153 -18.61 -0.84 -7.91
C LEU A 153 -17.87 -1.26 -9.19
N CYS A 154 -16.74 -0.62 -9.48
CA CYS A 154 -15.90 -0.96 -10.61
C CYS A 154 -14.54 -1.55 -10.18
N ASP A 155 -14.06 -1.22 -8.97
CA ASP A 155 -12.84 -1.81 -8.43
C ASP A 155 -12.83 -1.78 -6.91
N ALA A 156 -12.10 -2.70 -6.27
CA ALA A 156 -11.91 -2.72 -4.83
C ALA A 156 -10.58 -3.38 -4.45
N VAL A 157 -9.82 -2.72 -3.57
CA VAL A 157 -8.56 -3.21 -3.01
C VAL A 157 -8.68 -3.34 -1.50
N VAL A 158 -8.12 -4.40 -0.95
CA VAL A 158 -8.05 -4.61 0.51
C VAL A 158 -6.60 -4.65 0.96
N SER A 159 -6.22 -3.71 1.80
CA SER A 159 -4.87 -3.62 2.38
C SER A 159 -4.91 -3.92 3.88
N ARG A 160 -3.94 -4.69 4.37
CA ARG A 160 -3.71 -4.85 5.81
C ARG A 160 -2.84 -3.71 6.31
N ILE A 161 -3.28 -3.01 7.34
CA ILE A 161 -2.57 -1.87 7.92
C ILE A 161 -2.47 -2.01 9.44
N GLY A 162 -1.36 -1.52 10.00
CA GLY A 162 -1.15 -1.46 11.45
C GLY A 162 -0.95 0.00 11.88
N ILE A 163 -1.89 0.53 12.66
CA ILE A 163 -1.86 1.93 13.14
C ILE A 163 -0.74 2.07 14.15
N ARG A 164 0.26 2.89 13.86
CA ARG A 164 1.42 3.13 14.72
C ARG A 164 2.08 4.47 14.44
N SER A 165 2.84 4.97 15.40
CA SER A 165 3.88 5.97 15.17
C SER A 165 5.26 5.34 15.35
N ILE A 166 6.22 5.79 14.54
CA ILE A 166 7.63 5.39 14.63
C ILE A 166 8.45 6.68 14.60
N GLU A 167 9.31 6.87 15.59
CA GLU A 167 10.16 8.03 15.72
C GLU A 167 11.58 7.62 16.09
N PHE A 168 12.56 8.22 15.42
CA PHE A 168 13.97 8.12 15.79
C PHE A 168 14.38 9.43 16.49
N ARG A 169 14.73 9.34 17.79
CA ARG A 169 15.06 10.50 18.62
C ARG A 169 16.55 10.62 18.91
N GLY A 170 17.37 10.46 17.88
CA GLY A 170 18.82 10.58 17.99
C GLY A 170 19.40 9.61 19.01
N ALA A 171 20.08 10.12 20.03
CA ALA A 171 20.72 9.31 21.10
C ALA A 171 19.70 8.55 21.96
N ASP A 172 18.45 9.00 22.01
CA ASP A 172 17.39 8.32 22.78
C ASP A 172 16.82 7.09 22.04
N GLY A 173 17.21 6.88 20.77
CA GLY A 173 16.90 5.69 20.00
C GLY A 173 15.51 5.70 19.36
N LEU A 174 14.96 4.49 19.17
CA LEU A 174 13.68 4.25 18.54
C LEU A 174 12.52 4.35 19.53
N TYR A 175 11.45 5.01 19.09
CA TYR A 175 10.18 5.10 19.80
C TYR A 175 9.08 4.51 18.94
N ILE A 176 8.24 3.65 19.51
CA ILE A 176 7.03 3.13 18.88
C ILE A 176 5.84 3.55 19.74
N ASN A 177 4.84 4.17 19.11
CA ASN A 177 3.65 4.69 19.78
C ASN A 177 3.97 5.63 20.96
N GLY A 178 5.00 6.46 20.79
CA GLY A 178 5.45 7.41 21.80
C GLY A 178 6.23 6.80 23.00
N LYS A 179 6.47 5.48 23.00
CA LYS A 179 7.23 4.78 24.05
C LYS A 179 8.59 4.36 23.53
N PRO A 180 9.66 4.41 24.36
CA PRO A 180 10.97 3.89 23.97
C PRO A 180 10.86 2.42 23.58
N PHE A 181 11.45 2.05 22.46
CA PHE A 181 11.61 0.65 22.07
C PHE A 181 12.92 0.14 22.66
N GLY A 182 12.82 -0.60 23.78
CA GLY A 182 13.97 -1.01 24.58
C GLY A 182 14.77 -2.17 24.00
N ASP A 183 14.27 -2.83 22.97
CA ASP A 183 14.91 -4.00 22.37
C ASP A 183 15.83 -3.61 21.21
N LYS A 184 16.81 -4.48 20.93
CA LYS A 184 17.65 -4.34 19.73
C LYS A 184 16.85 -4.69 18.48
N LEU A 185 16.95 -3.85 17.46
CA LEU A 185 16.49 -4.21 16.13
C LEU A 185 17.43 -5.28 15.57
N MET A 186 16.87 -6.42 15.22
CA MET A 186 17.57 -7.48 14.51
C MET A 186 17.14 -7.48 13.06
N GLY A 187 18.12 -7.42 12.15
CA GLY A 187 17.93 -7.56 10.73
C GLY A 187 18.37 -8.93 10.24
N VAL A 188 17.74 -9.41 9.19
CA VAL A 188 18.14 -10.62 8.46
C VAL A 188 18.20 -10.28 6.97
N ASN A 189 19.13 -10.92 6.28
CA ASN A 189 19.25 -10.87 4.82
C ASN A 189 18.68 -12.14 4.21
#